data_e3401b52b6ac819ea1625d48cceed85a
#
_entry.id   e3401b52b6ac819ea1625d48cceed85a
#
_cell.length_a   1.000
_cell.length_b   1.000
_cell.length_c   1.000
_cell.angle_alpha   90.00
_cell.angle_beta   90.00
_cell.angle_gamma   90.00
#
_symmetry.space_group_name_H-M   'P 1'
#
loop_
_entity.id
_entity.type
_entity.pdbx_description
1 polymer ?
#
loop_
_entity_poly.entity_id
_entity_poly.type
_entity_poly.pdbx_seq_one_letter_code
_entity_poly.pdbx_strand_id
1 'polypeptide(L)'
;AGSLGQGFSCAVGVAIASKLKKDGATIYSIIGDGESQEGQIWEAAMLAAQKKLNNLIAFTDRNMMQIDGYTEEVNGLGNLAAKWRAFGWFVQEADGHDCDAISAAIDKAKKRRNRPSMIILHTIKGKGVSFAEKAGPGCHSMPITQENVAAALAELQ
;
A
#
# COMPACT_ATOMS: atom_id res chain seq x y z
N ALA A 1 -6.60 6.73 -7.00
CA ALA A 1 -6.41 7.52 -8.20
C ALA A 1 -6.58 6.64 -9.45
N GLY A 2 -7.19 7.17 -10.53
CA GLY A 2 -7.36 6.39 -11.77
C GLY A 2 -6.03 6.14 -12.49
N SER A 3 -5.09 7.07 -12.43
CA SER A 3 -3.73 6.91 -12.97
C SER A 3 -2.82 6.30 -11.91
N LEU A 4 -2.74 4.98 -11.89
CA LEU A 4 -1.97 4.22 -10.91
C LEU A 4 -0.46 4.51 -11.02
N GLY A 5 0.25 4.44 -9.88
CA GLY A 5 1.68 4.69 -9.80
C GLY A 5 2.11 6.16 -9.71
N GLN A 6 1.28 7.11 -10.16
CA GLN A 6 1.61 8.54 -10.16
C GLN A 6 1.83 9.06 -8.74
N GLY A 7 0.90 8.76 -7.83
CA GLY A 7 0.98 9.20 -6.43
C GLY A 7 2.26 8.74 -5.73
N PHE A 8 2.71 7.53 -6.01
CA PHE A 8 3.94 7.00 -5.43
C PHE A 8 5.18 7.75 -5.93
N SER A 9 5.26 8.04 -7.23
CA SER A 9 6.33 8.85 -7.80
C SER A 9 6.36 10.27 -7.23
N CYS A 10 5.17 10.89 -7.05
CA CYS A 10 5.07 12.18 -6.38
C CYS A 10 5.56 12.12 -4.93
N ALA A 11 5.22 11.07 -4.18
CA ALA A 11 5.68 10.88 -2.80
C ALA A 11 7.21 10.77 -2.72
N VAL A 12 7.85 10.08 -3.67
CA VAL A 12 9.32 10.04 -3.78
C VAL A 12 9.90 11.45 -4.01
N GLY A 13 9.29 12.24 -4.90
CA GLY A 13 9.68 13.63 -5.14
C GLY A 13 9.55 14.50 -3.87
N VAL A 14 8.44 14.38 -3.14
CA VAL A 14 8.21 15.09 -1.88
C VAL A 14 9.23 14.67 -0.82
N ALA A 15 9.56 13.39 -0.72
CA ALA A 15 10.58 12.90 0.21
C ALA A 15 11.98 13.46 -0.10
N ILE A 16 12.34 13.59 -1.38
CA ILE A 16 13.58 14.24 -1.82
C ILE A 16 13.56 15.73 -1.42
N ALA A 17 12.46 16.43 -1.71
CA ALA A 17 12.32 17.85 -1.38
C ALA A 17 12.44 18.11 0.13
N SER A 18 11.80 17.28 0.96
CA SER A 18 11.93 17.35 2.41
C SER A 18 13.38 17.19 2.88
N LYS A 19 14.10 16.21 2.34
CA LYS A 19 15.55 16.03 2.66
C LYS A 19 16.39 17.24 2.25
N LEU A 20 16.11 17.84 1.10
CA LEU A 20 16.83 19.05 0.64
C LEU A 20 16.53 20.24 1.55
N LYS A 21 15.28 20.43 1.95
CA LYS A 21 14.88 21.50 2.88
C LYS A 21 15.30 21.24 4.32
N LYS A 22 15.62 19.97 4.68
CA LYS A 22 15.96 19.55 6.04
C LYS A 22 14.83 19.83 7.04
N ASP A 23 13.57 19.75 6.60
CA ASP A 23 12.39 20.04 7.42
C ASP A 23 12.00 18.90 8.39
N GLY A 24 12.61 17.74 8.24
CA GLY A 24 12.39 16.59 9.13
C GLY A 24 11.09 15.81 8.86
N ALA A 25 10.37 16.13 7.78
CA ALA A 25 9.10 15.47 7.49
C ALA A 25 9.26 13.98 7.14
N THR A 26 8.36 13.16 7.65
CA THR A 26 8.17 11.77 7.21
C THR A 26 7.04 11.74 6.19
N ILE A 27 7.32 11.17 5.05
CA ILE A 27 6.38 11.05 3.94
C ILE A 27 5.78 9.64 3.95
N TYR A 28 4.47 9.57 3.88
CA TYR A 28 3.72 8.33 3.82
C TYR A 28 3.05 8.18 2.46
N SER A 29 3.06 6.97 1.90
CA SER A 29 2.37 6.63 0.66
C SER A 29 1.71 5.27 0.80
N ILE A 30 0.49 5.15 0.27
CA ILE A 30 -0.24 3.88 0.22
C ILE A 30 -0.43 3.54 -1.25
N ILE A 31 -0.08 2.31 -1.62
CA ILE A 31 -0.30 1.75 -2.96
C ILE A 31 -1.11 0.45 -2.84
N GLY A 32 -1.91 0.16 -3.84
CA GLY A 32 -2.58 -1.14 -3.96
C GLY A 32 -1.63 -2.22 -4.47
N ASP A 33 -1.98 -3.48 -4.26
CA ASP A 33 -1.21 -4.58 -4.83
C ASP A 33 -1.35 -4.64 -6.36
N GLY A 34 -2.54 -4.45 -6.93
CA GLY A 34 -2.72 -4.28 -8.36
C GLY A 34 -1.94 -3.07 -8.91
N GLU A 35 -1.88 -1.96 -8.18
CA GLU A 35 -1.05 -0.80 -8.51
C GLU A 35 0.44 -1.15 -8.54
N SER A 36 0.88 -2.11 -7.74
CA SER A 36 2.28 -2.57 -7.72
C SER A 36 2.70 -3.30 -9.01
N GLN A 37 1.78 -3.57 -9.94
CA GLN A 37 2.08 -4.09 -11.28
C GLN A 37 2.56 -3.01 -12.24
N GLU A 38 2.33 -1.72 -11.93
CA GLU A 38 2.77 -0.60 -12.76
C GLU A 38 4.30 -0.45 -12.75
N GLY A 39 4.91 -0.34 -13.94
CA GLY A 39 6.37 -0.18 -14.07
C GLY A 39 6.89 1.04 -13.34
N GLN A 40 6.13 2.14 -13.35
CA GLN A 40 6.46 3.39 -12.65
C GLN A 40 6.70 3.22 -11.14
N ILE A 41 6.01 2.27 -10.48
CA ILE A 41 6.24 1.94 -9.07
C ILE A 41 7.70 1.48 -8.87
N TRP A 42 8.19 0.59 -9.73
CA TRP A 42 9.53 0.03 -9.61
C TRP A 42 10.63 1.02 -10.01
N GLU A 43 10.37 1.88 -10.99
CA GLU A 43 11.26 3.00 -11.34
C GLU A 43 11.43 3.95 -10.14
N ALA A 44 10.32 4.36 -9.52
CA ALA A 44 10.33 5.20 -8.34
C ALA A 44 10.98 4.49 -7.13
N ALA A 45 10.76 3.17 -6.98
CA ALA A 45 11.38 2.38 -5.92
C ALA A 45 12.91 2.35 -6.01
N MET A 46 13.46 2.19 -7.23
CA MET A 46 14.91 2.26 -7.47
C MET A 46 15.47 3.61 -7.08
N LEU A 47 14.83 4.70 -7.51
CA LEU A 47 15.26 6.07 -7.19
C LEU A 47 15.22 6.32 -5.68
N ALA A 48 14.16 5.92 -5.00
CA ALA A 48 14.03 6.08 -3.55
C ALA A 48 15.13 5.36 -2.77
N ALA A 49 15.47 4.14 -3.16
CA ALA A 49 16.57 3.37 -2.58
C ALA A 49 17.93 4.02 -2.85
N GLN A 50 18.21 4.42 -4.10
CA GLN A 50 19.44 5.12 -4.49
C GLN A 50 19.65 6.42 -3.71
N LYS A 51 18.56 7.19 -3.49
CA LYS A 51 18.58 8.44 -2.71
C LYS A 51 18.54 8.21 -1.20
N LYS A 52 18.47 6.95 -0.75
CA LYS A 52 18.43 6.57 0.67
C LYS A 52 17.34 7.34 1.44
N LEU A 53 16.11 7.36 0.89
CA LEU A 53 15.00 8.13 1.42
C LEU A 53 14.43 7.46 2.69
N ASN A 54 15.19 7.53 3.77
CA ASN A 54 14.78 6.98 5.07
C ASN A 54 13.57 7.72 5.70
N ASN A 55 13.19 8.84 5.13
CA ASN A 55 11.99 9.60 5.46
C ASN A 55 10.75 9.20 4.62
N LEU A 56 10.85 8.17 3.79
CA LEU A 56 9.73 7.61 3.03
C LEU A 56 9.32 6.26 3.61
N ILE A 57 8.08 6.18 4.06
CA ILE A 57 7.43 4.95 4.52
C ILE A 57 6.25 4.68 3.61
N ALA A 58 6.32 3.63 2.83
CA ALA A 58 5.25 3.21 1.95
C ALA A 58 4.52 1.98 2.51
N PHE A 59 3.25 1.87 2.16
CA PHE A 59 2.42 0.72 2.46
C PHE A 59 1.91 0.10 1.17
N THR A 60 1.85 -1.23 1.12
CA THR A 60 1.06 -1.93 0.11
C THR A 60 -0.18 -2.52 0.77
N ASP A 61 -1.36 -2.10 0.31
CA ASP A 61 -2.62 -2.78 0.64
C ASP A 61 -2.67 -4.09 -0.17
N ARG A 62 -2.31 -5.19 0.50
CA ARG A 62 -2.21 -6.52 -0.09
C ARG A 62 -3.51 -7.29 0.14
N ASN A 63 -4.55 -6.92 -0.61
CA ASN A 63 -5.87 -7.56 -0.55
C ASN A 63 -6.08 -8.64 -1.62
N MET A 64 -5.07 -8.90 -2.45
CA MET A 64 -5.05 -9.92 -3.49
C MET A 64 -6.02 -9.67 -4.65
N MET A 65 -6.57 -8.45 -4.78
CA MET A 65 -7.60 -8.13 -5.77
C MET A 65 -7.30 -6.85 -6.54
N GLN A 66 -7.72 -6.81 -7.77
CA GLN A 66 -7.74 -5.64 -8.65
C GLN A 66 -9.05 -5.63 -9.46
N ILE A 67 -9.27 -4.59 -10.30
CA ILE A 67 -10.53 -4.43 -11.04
C ILE A 67 -10.89 -5.68 -11.84
N ASP A 68 -9.92 -6.26 -12.55
CA ASP A 68 -10.13 -7.34 -13.50
C ASP A 68 -10.10 -8.74 -12.88
N GLY A 69 -9.85 -8.88 -11.58
CA GLY A 69 -9.79 -10.18 -10.92
C GLY A 69 -8.83 -10.24 -9.73
N TYR A 70 -8.41 -11.45 -9.42
CA TYR A 70 -7.36 -11.65 -8.41
C TYR A 70 -5.99 -11.31 -8.98
N THR A 71 -5.16 -10.62 -8.20
CA THR A 71 -3.84 -10.13 -8.67
C THR A 71 -2.95 -11.24 -9.21
N GLU A 72 -2.96 -12.42 -8.59
CA GLU A 72 -2.12 -13.55 -9.03
C GLU A 72 -2.60 -14.21 -10.32
N GLU A 73 -3.89 -14.02 -10.69
CA GLU A 73 -4.47 -14.54 -11.94
C GLU A 73 -4.29 -13.57 -13.09
N VAL A 74 -4.39 -12.26 -12.82
CA VAL A 74 -4.28 -11.21 -13.84
C VAL A 74 -2.81 -10.96 -14.21
N ASN A 75 -1.98 -10.65 -13.22
CA ASN A 75 -0.54 -10.45 -13.39
C ASN A 75 0.17 -10.66 -12.03
N GLY A 76 0.56 -11.87 -11.76
CA GLY A 76 1.04 -12.33 -10.46
C GLY A 76 2.22 -11.53 -9.91
N LEU A 77 2.08 -11.05 -8.69
CA LEU A 77 3.15 -10.36 -7.97
C LEU A 77 4.13 -11.33 -7.31
N GLY A 78 3.73 -12.57 -7.10
CA GLY A 78 4.54 -13.58 -6.43
C GLY A 78 5.02 -13.11 -5.05
N ASN A 79 6.29 -13.33 -4.74
CA ASN A 79 6.86 -12.86 -3.47
C ASN A 79 7.15 -11.34 -3.52
N LEU A 80 6.12 -10.53 -3.23
CA LEU A 80 6.21 -9.07 -3.25
C LEU A 80 7.25 -8.55 -2.26
N ALA A 81 7.35 -9.15 -1.08
CA ALA A 81 8.34 -8.74 -0.07
C ALA A 81 9.77 -8.95 -0.56
N ALA A 82 10.05 -10.07 -1.26
CA ALA A 82 11.36 -10.31 -1.84
C ALA A 82 11.68 -9.30 -2.95
N LYS A 83 10.71 -8.93 -3.78
CA LYS A 83 10.88 -7.90 -4.81
C LYS A 83 11.29 -6.56 -4.18
N TRP A 84 10.54 -6.05 -3.19
CA TRP A 84 10.89 -4.81 -2.50
C TRP A 84 12.26 -4.86 -1.83
N ARG A 85 12.63 -6.01 -1.21
CA ARG A 85 13.97 -6.20 -0.63
C ARG A 85 15.06 -6.13 -1.70
N ALA A 86 14.84 -6.73 -2.88
CA ALA A 86 15.78 -6.69 -3.98
C ALA A 86 15.98 -5.27 -4.51
N PHE A 87 14.96 -4.41 -4.45
CA PHE A 87 15.05 -2.98 -4.75
C PHE A 87 15.70 -2.14 -3.63
N GLY A 88 16.22 -2.77 -2.57
CA GLY A 88 16.98 -2.09 -1.51
C GLY A 88 16.14 -1.50 -0.38
N TRP A 89 14.84 -1.81 -0.30
CA TRP A 89 13.95 -1.33 0.74
C TRP A 89 14.05 -2.16 2.03
N PHE A 90 13.78 -1.51 3.16
CA PHE A 90 13.48 -2.22 4.40
C PHE A 90 12.02 -2.67 4.34
N VAL A 91 11.78 -3.97 4.45
CA VAL A 91 10.44 -4.54 4.25
C VAL A 91 9.95 -5.21 5.52
N GLN A 92 8.72 -4.90 5.87
CA GLN A 92 7.95 -5.55 6.93
C GLN A 92 6.61 -6.03 6.37
N GLU A 93 6.01 -6.99 7.03
CA GLU A 93 4.66 -7.48 6.76
C GLU A 93 3.86 -7.40 8.05
N ALA A 94 2.60 -7.00 7.97
CA ALA A 94 1.71 -6.87 9.12
C ALA A 94 0.27 -7.21 8.73
N ASP A 95 -0.53 -7.58 9.71
CA ASP A 95 -1.99 -7.61 9.56
C ASP A 95 -2.48 -6.17 9.36
N GLY A 96 -3.12 -5.91 8.21
CA GLY A 96 -3.63 -4.60 7.83
C GLY A 96 -4.91 -4.20 8.56
N HIS A 97 -5.48 -5.08 9.40
CA HIS A 97 -6.63 -4.80 10.25
C HIS A 97 -6.25 -4.70 11.74
N ASP A 98 -4.97 -4.84 12.08
CA ASP A 98 -4.44 -4.65 13.44
C ASP A 98 -3.70 -3.30 13.53
N CYS A 99 -4.32 -2.31 14.15
CA CYS A 99 -3.77 -0.96 14.32
C CYS A 99 -2.48 -0.96 15.16
N ASP A 100 -2.35 -1.85 16.13
CA ASP A 100 -1.16 -1.94 16.97
C ASP A 100 0.01 -2.54 16.19
N ALA A 101 -0.24 -3.56 15.36
CA ALA A 101 0.75 -4.13 14.47
C ALA A 101 1.24 -3.09 13.43
N ILE A 102 0.33 -2.31 12.85
CA ILE A 102 0.66 -1.23 11.91
C ILE A 102 1.51 -0.15 12.60
N SER A 103 1.10 0.29 13.79
CA SER A 103 1.82 1.30 14.59
C SER A 103 3.24 0.83 14.92
N ALA A 104 3.38 -0.41 15.39
CA ALA A 104 4.68 -1.01 15.68
C ALA A 104 5.59 -1.11 14.43
N ALA A 105 5.01 -1.42 13.27
CA ALA A 105 5.75 -1.46 12.00
C ALA A 105 6.23 -0.06 11.58
N ILE A 106 5.40 0.98 11.75
CA ILE A 106 5.76 2.38 11.50
C ILE A 106 6.92 2.80 12.41
N ASP A 107 6.86 2.48 13.70
CA ASP A 107 7.92 2.83 14.63
C ASP A 107 9.26 2.15 14.32
N LYS A 108 9.22 0.90 13.85
CA LYS A 108 10.41 0.21 13.33
C LYS A 108 10.93 0.88 12.05
N ALA A 109 10.04 1.31 11.15
CA ALA A 109 10.41 2.01 9.92
C ALA A 109 11.09 3.35 10.22
N LYS A 110 10.55 4.15 11.14
CA LYS A 110 11.13 5.45 11.56
C LYS A 110 12.56 5.33 12.11
N LYS A 111 12.94 4.18 12.62
CA LYS A 111 14.30 3.92 13.12
C LYS A 111 15.31 3.63 12.00
N ARG A 112 14.88 3.44 10.76
CA ARG A 112 15.81 3.20 9.63
C ARG A 112 16.51 4.49 9.22
N ARG A 113 17.81 4.39 8.91
CA ARG A 113 18.65 5.57 8.65
C ARG A 113 19.13 5.72 7.21
N ASN A 114 19.12 4.64 6.44
CA ASN A 114 19.81 4.59 5.16
C ASN A 114 18.99 4.02 3.99
N ARG A 115 17.72 3.78 4.17
CA ARG A 115 16.85 3.24 3.12
C ARG A 115 15.37 3.55 3.40
N PRO A 116 14.54 3.61 2.36
CA PRO A 116 13.09 3.71 2.52
C PRO A 116 12.51 2.42 3.12
N SER A 117 11.29 2.52 3.62
CA SER A 117 10.58 1.40 4.24
C SER A 117 9.30 1.08 3.49
N MET A 118 9.05 -0.22 3.25
CA MET A 118 7.80 -0.76 2.75
C MET A 118 7.16 -1.63 3.83
N ILE A 119 5.90 -1.39 4.12
CA ILE A 119 5.07 -2.20 5.01
C ILE A 119 3.97 -2.83 4.17
N ILE A 120 4.03 -4.14 3.98
CA ILE A 120 2.99 -4.88 3.26
C ILE A 120 1.90 -5.22 4.27
N LEU A 121 0.72 -4.67 4.06
CA LEU A 121 -0.45 -4.88 4.90
C LEU A 121 -1.31 -5.98 4.28
N HIS A 122 -1.42 -7.11 4.96
CA HIS A 122 -2.34 -8.18 4.57
C HIS A 122 -3.74 -7.77 4.97
N THR A 123 -4.60 -7.53 3.99
CA THR A 123 -5.95 -7.00 4.18
C THR A 123 -7.00 -7.88 3.51
N ILE A 124 -8.24 -7.68 3.93
CA ILE A 124 -9.43 -8.23 3.27
C ILE A 124 -10.19 -7.06 2.69
N LYS A 125 -10.37 -7.05 1.36
CA LYS A 125 -11.15 -6.02 0.68
C LYS A 125 -12.61 -6.06 1.16
N GLY A 126 -13.14 -4.91 1.60
CA GLY A 126 -14.49 -4.81 2.13
C GLY A 126 -14.65 -5.29 3.58
N LYS A 127 -13.56 -5.47 4.32
CA LYS A 127 -13.54 -5.97 5.71
C LYS A 127 -14.60 -5.32 6.60
N GLY A 128 -15.37 -6.17 7.30
CA GLY A 128 -16.41 -5.75 8.21
C GLY A 128 -17.80 -5.61 7.56
N VAL A 129 -17.89 -5.72 6.22
CA VAL A 129 -19.15 -5.64 5.48
C VAL A 129 -19.34 -6.91 4.66
N SER A 130 -20.18 -7.80 5.12
CA SER A 130 -20.28 -9.18 4.64
C SER A 130 -20.56 -9.30 3.13
N PHE A 131 -21.43 -8.46 2.57
CA PHE A 131 -21.71 -8.46 1.14
C PHE A 131 -20.54 -7.95 0.31
N ALA A 132 -19.76 -7.00 0.84
CA ALA A 132 -18.58 -6.47 0.17
C ALA A 132 -17.43 -7.50 0.16
N GLU A 133 -17.19 -8.18 1.28
CA GLU A 133 -16.21 -9.28 1.35
C GLU A 133 -16.57 -10.41 0.37
N LYS A 134 -17.86 -10.80 0.29
CA LYS A 134 -18.34 -11.87 -0.60
C LYS A 134 -18.28 -11.50 -2.09
N ALA A 135 -18.35 -10.22 -2.42
CA ALA A 135 -18.31 -9.76 -3.81
C ALA A 135 -16.96 -9.99 -4.50
N GLY A 136 -15.90 -10.26 -3.74
CA GLY A 136 -14.56 -10.48 -4.30
C GLY A 136 -14.08 -9.27 -5.11
N PRO A 137 -13.44 -9.47 -6.29
CA PRO A 137 -12.99 -8.36 -7.14
C PRO A 137 -14.11 -7.41 -7.55
N GLY A 138 -15.36 -7.90 -7.68
CA GLY A 138 -16.54 -7.08 -7.99
C GLY A 138 -16.83 -5.97 -6.98
N CYS A 139 -16.31 -6.07 -5.76
CA CYS A 139 -16.39 -5.02 -4.75
C CYS A 139 -15.74 -3.70 -5.18
N HIS A 140 -14.82 -3.74 -6.16
CA HIS A 140 -14.09 -2.55 -6.60
C HIS A 140 -14.99 -1.45 -7.19
N SER A 141 -16.04 -1.85 -7.91
CA SER A 141 -16.94 -0.92 -8.61
C SER A 141 -18.42 -1.25 -8.34
N MET A 142 -18.72 -1.83 -7.18
CA MET A 142 -20.07 -2.27 -6.83
C MET A 142 -20.98 -1.06 -6.61
N PRO A 143 -22.19 -1.03 -7.23
CA PRO A 143 -23.20 -0.02 -6.91
C PRO A 143 -23.69 -0.20 -5.47
N ILE A 144 -23.82 0.88 -4.74
CA ILE A 144 -24.27 0.90 -3.36
C ILE A 144 -25.74 1.37 -3.31
N THR A 145 -26.64 0.49 -2.92
CA THR A 145 -28.07 0.79 -2.71
C THR A 145 -28.35 1.24 -1.27
N GLN A 146 -29.54 1.79 -1.01
CA GLN A 146 -29.95 2.14 0.35
C GLN A 146 -30.02 0.91 1.28
N GLU A 147 -30.38 -0.25 0.74
CA GLU A 147 -30.35 -1.52 1.47
C GLU A 147 -28.92 -1.92 1.84
N ASN A 148 -27.98 -1.77 0.92
CA ASN A 148 -26.56 -2.00 1.20
C ASN A 148 -26.04 -1.09 2.32
N VAL A 149 -26.43 0.20 2.31
CA VAL A 149 -26.06 1.14 3.38
C VAL A 149 -26.61 0.68 4.73
N ALA A 150 -27.91 0.33 4.79
CA ALA A 150 -28.51 -0.13 6.03
C ALA A 150 -27.87 -1.42 6.57
N ALA A 151 -27.60 -2.38 5.68
CA ALA A 151 -26.93 -3.63 6.04
C ALA A 151 -25.50 -3.38 6.57
N ALA A 152 -24.70 -2.57 5.87
CA ALA A 152 -23.34 -2.25 6.28
C ALA A 152 -23.31 -1.54 7.65
N LEU A 153 -24.19 -0.57 7.87
CA LEU A 153 -24.27 0.12 9.16
C LEU A 153 -24.67 -0.81 10.31
N ALA A 154 -25.51 -1.81 10.06
CA ALA A 154 -25.88 -2.79 11.06
C ALA A 154 -24.72 -3.75 11.42
N GLU A 155 -23.84 -4.05 10.48
CA GLU A 155 -22.66 -4.91 10.71
C GLU A 155 -21.48 -4.17 11.36
N LEU A 156 -21.41 -2.84 11.21
CA LEU A 156 -20.29 -2.02 11.71
C LEU A 156 -20.54 -1.41 13.10
N GLN A 157 -21.71 -1.65 13.71
CA GLN A 157 -22.03 -1.27 15.08
C GLN A 157 -21.51 -2.30 16.08
#